data_ebc63807d02f714a302146135c022d9f
#
_entry.id   ebc63807d02f714a302146135c022d9f
#
_cell.length_a   1.000
_cell.length_b   1.000
_cell.length_c   1.000
_cell.angle_alpha   90.00
_cell.angle_beta   90.00
_cell.angle_gamma   90.00
#
_symmetry.space_group_name_H-M   'P 1'
#
loop_
_entity.id
_entity.type
_entity.pdbx_description
1 polymer ?
#
loop_
_entity_poly.entity_id
_entity_poly.type
_entity_poly.pdbx_seq_one_letter_code
_entity_poly.pdbx_strand_id
1 'polypeptide(L)'
;MGYLLQNGGLGMAGDWIITGGRPLQGRVEVPAAKNSVLPLLAASLLCSGPVRLQNVPRLTDVEDCLALLRGVGCTAGWQGAELVVQGQPMRTDLAPEAAGRMRASILFCAPLLARLGRVSTVLPGGCRIGARPIDLHLQGLAQMGVRQLPAAPGQLVLYAPAGLRGAEICLAFPSVGATETLLLAAATAQGQTVLHGAAKEPEIADLAAFLNACGGCVEGAGTDTIRVRGKRCLAGCTFMPVADRIIASTLACAAAAAGGRVELAGCAPGLYAPLLEILEQMGCTVERARDAAAISRFGALRGAGNVHTAPYPGLATDAAPLLAAVMLYAQGESCLQDRVFENRFACAEGFAALGANVRVAERTLYVQPGGTLRGAKLTAPDLRGGAALALAALAARGSSRLGGVEFVRRGYADLDRLLAGLGAQIWQEIPARSGVVKKTPTKKQFCLAIGAKK
;
A
#
# COMPACT_ATOMS: atom_id res chain seq x y z
N MET A 1 8.19 9.21 25.97
CA MET A 1 6.98 9.07 26.82
C MET A 1 6.06 8.12 26.08
N GLY A 2 6.08 6.85 26.51
CA GLY A 2 5.48 5.73 25.76
C GLY A 2 3.96 5.74 25.89
N TYR A 3 3.28 5.73 24.76
CA TYR A 3 1.83 5.48 24.69
C TYR A 3 1.58 3.98 24.60
N LEU A 4 0.95 3.43 25.62
CA LEU A 4 0.41 2.07 25.71
C LEU A 4 -0.62 1.87 24.58
N LEU A 5 -0.30 0.97 23.64
CA LEU A 5 -1.24 0.48 22.64
C LEU A 5 -2.21 -0.51 23.31
N GLN A 6 -3.42 -0.06 23.61
CA GLN A 6 -4.52 -0.93 24.01
C GLN A 6 -5.10 -1.62 22.75
N ASN A 7 -5.36 -2.93 22.90
CA ASN A 7 -5.98 -3.81 21.93
C ASN A 7 -7.30 -3.24 21.38
N GLY A 8 -7.28 -2.71 20.16
CA GLY A 8 -8.46 -2.32 19.41
C GLY A 8 -8.78 -3.36 18.35
N GLY A 9 -9.80 -4.20 18.60
CA GLY A 9 -10.41 -5.00 17.55
C GLY A 9 -10.89 -4.09 16.39
N LEU A 10 -10.98 -4.64 15.18
CA LEU A 10 -11.52 -4.00 13.97
C LEU A 10 -12.97 -3.55 14.25
N GLY A 11 -13.13 -2.41 14.93
CA GLY A 11 -14.42 -1.76 15.17
C GLY A 11 -15.00 -1.25 13.85
N MET A 12 -16.34 -1.16 13.76
CA MET A 12 -17.05 -0.58 12.62
C MET A 12 -16.37 0.73 12.22
N ALA A 13 -15.90 0.80 10.99
CA ALA A 13 -15.23 1.98 10.46
C ALA A 13 -16.24 3.12 10.36
N GLY A 14 -16.14 4.09 11.29
CA GLY A 14 -16.90 5.34 11.19
C GLY A 14 -16.32 6.23 10.13
N ASP A 15 -17.12 7.18 9.65
CA ASP A 15 -16.68 8.18 8.67
C ASP A 15 -15.56 9.05 9.24
N TRP A 16 -14.66 9.54 8.39
CA TRP A 16 -13.75 10.61 8.76
C TRP A 16 -14.41 11.98 8.56
N ILE A 17 -14.31 12.82 9.58
CA ILE A 17 -14.65 14.24 9.50
C ILE A 17 -13.33 15.00 9.33
N ILE A 18 -13.22 15.79 8.27
CA ILE A 18 -12.01 16.51 7.87
C ILE A 18 -12.35 17.99 7.74
N THR A 19 -11.76 18.85 8.58
CA THR A 19 -11.88 20.31 8.45
C THR A 19 -10.61 20.84 7.82
N GLY A 20 -10.75 21.42 6.63
CA GLY A 20 -9.62 21.89 5.85
C GLY A 20 -9.14 23.31 6.20
N GLY A 21 -8.10 23.76 5.48
CA GLY A 21 -7.57 25.12 5.59
C GLY A 21 -6.47 25.29 6.62
N ARG A 22 -5.93 24.23 7.20
CA ARG A 22 -4.76 24.30 8.10
C ARG A 22 -3.51 23.75 7.40
N PRO A 23 -2.39 24.50 7.42
CA PRO A 23 -1.12 23.99 6.93
C PRO A 23 -0.61 22.84 7.83
N LEU A 24 0.07 21.88 7.23
CA LEU A 24 0.67 20.76 7.92
C LEU A 24 2.11 21.10 8.36
N GLN A 25 2.49 20.65 9.54
CA GLN A 25 3.84 20.86 10.07
C GLN A 25 4.29 19.70 10.94
N GLY A 26 5.51 19.24 10.77
CA GLY A 26 6.09 18.22 11.63
C GLY A 26 6.95 17.22 10.87
N ARG A 27 7.29 16.12 11.57
CA ARG A 27 8.09 15.01 11.09
C ARG A 27 7.34 13.70 11.27
N VAL A 28 7.45 12.82 10.29
CA VAL A 28 6.87 11.47 10.32
C VAL A 28 7.94 10.45 9.96
N GLU A 29 8.05 9.40 10.76
CA GLU A 29 8.79 8.20 10.38
C GLU A 29 7.90 7.34 9.46
N VAL A 30 8.38 7.07 8.26
CA VAL A 30 7.64 6.31 7.25
C VAL A 30 7.70 4.81 7.62
N PRO A 31 6.56 4.13 7.75
CA PRO A 31 6.54 2.70 8.09
C PRO A 31 7.02 1.84 6.91
N ALA A 32 7.19 0.54 7.18
CA ALA A 32 7.51 -0.45 6.16
C ALA A 32 6.42 -0.52 5.07
N ALA A 33 6.85 -0.76 3.83
CA ALA A 33 5.98 -0.82 2.68
C ALA A 33 5.03 -2.02 2.74
N LYS A 34 3.72 -1.75 2.68
CA LYS A 34 2.71 -2.80 2.52
C LYS A 34 3.07 -3.74 1.37
N ASN A 35 3.39 -3.18 0.22
CA ASN A 35 3.67 -3.96 -1.00
C ASN A 35 4.96 -4.79 -0.91
N SER A 36 5.84 -4.51 0.06
CA SER A 36 6.96 -5.36 0.42
C SER A 36 6.56 -6.41 1.45
N VAL A 37 5.86 -6.02 2.50
CA VAL A 37 5.47 -6.92 3.58
C VAL A 37 4.65 -8.13 3.09
N LEU A 38 3.69 -7.94 2.16
CA LEU A 38 2.83 -9.03 1.70
C LEU A 38 3.60 -10.14 0.97
N PRO A 39 4.52 -9.88 0.01
CA PRO A 39 5.35 -10.92 -0.58
C PRO A 39 6.33 -11.55 0.42
N LEU A 40 6.86 -10.80 1.41
CA LEU A 40 7.72 -11.36 2.46
C LEU A 40 6.96 -12.35 3.35
N LEU A 41 5.68 -12.07 3.66
CA LEU A 41 4.81 -13.01 4.38
C LEU A 41 4.56 -14.29 3.57
N ALA A 42 4.35 -14.18 2.26
CA ALA A 42 4.26 -15.37 1.41
C ALA A 42 5.60 -16.13 1.36
N ALA A 43 6.74 -15.42 1.25
CA ALA A 43 8.08 -15.99 1.23
C ALA A 43 8.42 -16.76 2.52
N SER A 44 7.85 -16.37 3.66
CA SER A 44 8.07 -17.04 4.94
C SER A 44 7.70 -18.54 4.92
N LEU A 45 6.77 -18.95 4.05
CA LEU A 45 6.42 -20.37 3.84
C LEU A 45 7.58 -21.21 3.28
N LEU A 46 8.57 -20.59 2.63
CA LEU A 46 9.76 -21.27 2.11
C LEU A 46 10.81 -21.51 3.18
N CYS A 47 10.73 -20.81 4.31
CA CYS A 47 11.73 -20.84 5.37
C CYS A 47 11.51 -22.03 6.34
N SER A 48 12.59 -22.64 6.81
CA SER A 48 12.55 -23.72 7.82
C SER A 48 12.56 -23.19 9.26
N GLY A 49 13.08 -21.98 9.48
CA GLY A 49 13.14 -21.31 10.77
C GLY A 49 12.16 -20.14 10.88
N PRO A 50 12.09 -19.50 12.06
CA PRO A 50 11.20 -18.36 12.26
C PRO A 50 11.63 -17.14 11.43
N VAL A 51 10.65 -16.46 10.85
CA VAL A 51 10.81 -15.18 10.18
C VAL A 51 10.24 -14.08 11.08
N ARG A 52 11.04 -13.05 11.32
CA ARG A 52 10.68 -11.87 12.11
C ARG A 52 10.74 -10.63 11.23
N LEU A 53 9.61 -9.95 11.03
CA LEU A 53 9.54 -8.71 10.28
C LEU A 53 9.35 -7.52 11.23
N GLN A 54 10.19 -6.50 11.06
CA GLN A 54 10.21 -5.29 11.88
C GLN A 54 9.49 -4.13 11.19
N ASN A 55 9.03 -3.15 11.97
CA ASN A 55 8.37 -1.92 11.49
C ASN A 55 7.14 -2.15 10.58
N VAL A 56 6.50 -3.32 10.70
CA VAL A 56 5.34 -3.68 9.88
C VAL A 56 4.10 -2.89 10.32
N PRO A 57 3.40 -2.19 9.41
CA PRO A 57 2.16 -1.51 9.76
C PRO A 57 1.00 -2.51 9.97
N ARG A 58 0.11 -2.21 10.92
CA ARG A 58 -1.09 -3.03 11.18
C ARG A 58 -2.19 -2.71 10.17
N LEU A 59 -2.17 -3.42 9.05
CA LEU A 59 -3.10 -3.26 7.93
C LEU A 59 -4.07 -4.43 7.84
N THR A 60 -5.25 -4.19 7.30
CA THR A 60 -6.23 -5.25 7.02
C THR A 60 -5.63 -6.33 6.10
N ASP A 61 -4.92 -5.92 5.04
CA ASP A 61 -4.30 -6.86 4.10
C ASP A 61 -3.18 -7.71 4.78
N VAL A 62 -2.49 -7.17 5.80
CA VAL A 62 -1.51 -7.94 6.61
C VAL A 62 -2.23 -8.98 7.47
N GLU A 63 -3.33 -8.62 8.13
CA GLU A 63 -4.13 -9.56 8.92
C GLU A 63 -4.75 -10.68 8.04
N ASP A 64 -5.18 -10.36 6.81
CA ASP A 64 -5.63 -11.36 5.84
C ASP A 64 -4.49 -12.33 5.45
N CYS A 65 -3.25 -11.84 5.25
CA CYS A 65 -2.08 -12.71 5.06
C CYS A 65 -1.82 -13.60 6.27
N LEU A 66 -1.90 -13.06 7.48
CA LEU A 66 -1.76 -13.86 8.71
C LEU A 66 -2.84 -14.94 8.81
N ALA A 67 -4.07 -14.65 8.39
CA ALA A 67 -5.15 -15.63 8.33
C ALA A 67 -4.83 -16.75 7.32
N LEU A 68 -4.29 -16.42 6.13
CA LEU A 68 -3.84 -17.41 5.15
C LEU A 68 -2.73 -18.30 5.70
N LEU A 69 -1.70 -17.71 6.34
CA LEU A 69 -0.59 -18.46 6.96
C LEU A 69 -1.08 -19.42 8.04
N ARG A 70 -1.98 -18.98 8.92
CA ARG A 70 -2.59 -19.84 9.94
C ARG A 70 -3.45 -20.94 9.32
N GLY A 71 -4.21 -20.60 8.27
CA GLY A 71 -5.05 -21.53 7.52
C GLY A 71 -4.27 -22.69 6.92
N VAL A 72 -3.05 -22.47 6.45
CA VAL A 72 -2.18 -23.53 5.91
C VAL A 72 -1.36 -24.26 6.98
N GLY A 73 -1.47 -23.89 8.26
CA GLY A 73 -0.86 -24.62 9.38
C GLY A 73 0.34 -23.94 10.03
N CYS A 74 0.70 -22.71 9.63
CA CYS A 74 1.76 -21.95 10.28
C CYS A 74 1.27 -21.20 11.51
N THR A 75 2.15 -20.94 12.46
CA THR A 75 1.94 -19.95 13.53
C THR A 75 2.36 -18.59 13.00
N ALA A 76 1.45 -17.63 12.98
CA ALA A 76 1.71 -16.29 12.46
C ALA A 76 0.98 -15.25 13.31
N GLY A 77 1.67 -14.17 13.70
CA GLY A 77 1.08 -13.12 14.51
C GLY A 77 2.09 -12.13 15.07
N TRP A 78 1.60 -11.20 15.85
CA TRP A 78 2.37 -10.16 16.49
C TRP A 78 3.01 -10.64 17.79
N GLN A 79 4.31 -10.38 17.96
CA GLN A 79 5.06 -10.56 19.20
C GLN A 79 5.70 -9.21 19.56
N GLY A 80 5.03 -8.46 20.43
CA GLY A 80 5.39 -7.06 20.69
C GLY A 80 5.24 -6.19 19.44
N ALA A 81 6.33 -5.57 19.00
CA ALA A 81 6.39 -4.73 17.81
C ALA A 81 6.74 -5.50 16.52
N GLU A 82 7.16 -6.76 16.64
CA GLU A 82 7.54 -7.59 15.50
C GLU A 82 6.38 -8.48 15.03
N LEU A 83 6.34 -8.74 13.74
CA LEU A 83 5.46 -9.73 13.15
C LEU A 83 6.26 -11.01 12.94
N VAL A 84 5.81 -12.12 13.54
CA VAL A 84 6.54 -13.40 13.54
C VAL A 84 5.73 -14.46 12.83
N VAL A 85 6.41 -15.19 11.92
CA VAL A 85 5.86 -16.38 11.24
C VAL A 85 6.78 -17.55 11.51
N GLN A 86 6.19 -18.69 11.90
CA GLN A 86 6.91 -19.92 12.18
C GLN A 86 6.09 -21.15 11.82
N GLY A 87 6.77 -22.23 11.49
CA GLY A 87 6.16 -23.50 11.13
C GLY A 87 6.19 -23.77 9.63
N GLN A 88 5.71 -24.95 9.25
CA GLN A 88 5.68 -25.40 7.86
C GLN A 88 4.23 -25.50 7.39
N PRO A 89 3.94 -25.20 6.12
CA PRO A 89 2.61 -25.43 5.59
C PRO A 89 2.30 -26.93 5.53
N MET A 90 1.08 -27.29 5.98
CA MET A 90 0.57 -28.66 5.99
C MET A 90 -0.70 -28.81 5.16
N ARG A 91 -1.28 -27.71 4.68
CA ARG A 91 -2.53 -27.69 3.90
C ARG A 91 -2.30 -26.97 2.58
N THR A 92 -2.91 -27.50 1.54
CA THR A 92 -2.83 -26.97 0.17
C THR A 92 -3.89 -25.94 -0.15
N ASP A 93 -4.93 -25.82 0.68
CA ASP A 93 -6.11 -25.00 0.41
C ASP A 93 -6.01 -23.68 1.16
N LEU A 94 -6.01 -22.58 0.41
CA LEU A 94 -6.09 -21.24 0.97
C LEU A 94 -7.53 -20.93 1.38
N ALA A 95 -7.70 -20.32 2.56
CA ALA A 95 -9.01 -19.92 3.06
C ALA A 95 -9.71 -18.96 2.07
N PRO A 96 -10.87 -19.34 1.47
CA PRO A 96 -11.47 -18.58 0.36
C PRO A 96 -11.81 -17.14 0.71
N GLU A 97 -12.29 -16.91 1.94
CA GLU A 97 -12.66 -15.57 2.41
C GLU A 97 -11.45 -14.62 2.44
N ALA A 98 -10.33 -15.04 3.02
CA ALA A 98 -9.13 -14.22 3.07
C ALA A 98 -8.49 -14.08 1.68
N ALA A 99 -8.43 -15.16 0.90
CA ALA A 99 -7.88 -15.15 -0.45
C ALA A 99 -8.68 -14.24 -1.41
N GLY A 100 -10.02 -14.26 -1.31
CA GLY A 100 -10.91 -13.44 -2.14
C GLY A 100 -10.88 -11.94 -1.80
N ARG A 101 -10.43 -11.53 -0.61
CA ARG A 101 -10.39 -10.11 -0.23
C ARG A 101 -9.19 -9.36 -0.79
N MET A 102 -8.09 -10.02 -1.11
CA MET A 102 -6.86 -9.34 -1.54
C MET A 102 -6.22 -9.93 -2.79
N ARG A 103 -5.61 -9.06 -3.59
CA ARG A 103 -4.88 -9.49 -4.80
C ARG A 103 -3.63 -10.31 -4.48
N ALA A 104 -2.94 -9.96 -3.39
CA ALA A 104 -1.69 -10.60 -2.99
C ALA A 104 -1.84 -12.09 -2.59
N SER A 105 -3.07 -12.61 -2.45
CA SER A 105 -3.31 -14.03 -2.18
C SER A 105 -2.68 -14.95 -3.24
N ILE A 106 -2.54 -14.49 -4.49
CA ILE A 106 -1.89 -15.25 -5.56
C ILE A 106 -0.41 -15.57 -5.23
N LEU A 107 0.27 -14.73 -4.48
CA LEU A 107 1.67 -14.91 -4.10
C LEU A 107 1.89 -16.18 -3.26
N PHE A 108 0.86 -16.59 -2.49
CA PHE A 108 0.92 -17.80 -1.66
C PHE A 108 0.94 -19.09 -2.49
N CYS A 109 0.51 -19.03 -3.77
CA CYS A 109 0.50 -20.20 -4.64
C CYS A 109 1.91 -20.74 -4.89
N ALA A 110 2.90 -19.87 -5.15
CA ALA A 110 4.25 -20.28 -5.47
C ALA A 110 4.94 -21.03 -4.31
N PRO A 111 4.96 -20.51 -3.05
CA PRO A 111 5.52 -21.23 -1.92
C PRO A 111 4.81 -22.56 -1.61
N LEU A 112 3.48 -22.60 -1.72
CA LEU A 112 2.73 -23.86 -1.48
C LEU A 112 3.02 -24.90 -2.55
N LEU A 113 3.14 -24.53 -3.83
CA LEU A 113 3.61 -25.42 -4.89
C LEU A 113 5.01 -25.93 -4.63
N ALA A 114 5.92 -25.05 -4.18
CA ALA A 114 7.29 -25.43 -3.86
C ALA A 114 7.39 -26.41 -2.68
N ARG A 115 6.52 -26.26 -1.67
CA ARG A 115 6.55 -27.07 -0.43
C ARG A 115 5.71 -28.32 -0.49
N LEU A 116 4.53 -28.26 -1.11
CA LEU A 116 3.50 -29.31 -1.08
C LEU A 116 3.17 -29.86 -2.47
N GLY A 117 3.70 -29.27 -3.55
CA GLY A 117 3.43 -29.68 -4.93
C GLY A 117 2.03 -29.35 -5.44
N ARG A 118 1.14 -28.80 -4.60
CA ARG A 118 -0.24 -28.48 -4.96
C ARG A 118 -0.72 -27.25 -4.19
N VAL A 119 -1.62 -26.48 -4.81
CA VAL A 119 -2.39 -25.41 -4.14
C VAL A 119 -3.78 -25.32 -4.75
N SER A 120 -4.78 -25.05 -3.89
CA SER A 120 -6.15 -24.74 -4.29
C SER A 120 -6.54 -23.40 -3.64
N THR A 121 -7.13 -22.51 -4.43
CA THR A 121 -7.54 -21.17 -3.99
C THR A 121 -8.71 -20.67 -4.83
N VAL A 122 -9.32 -19.56 -4.41
CA VAL A 122 -10.22 -18.77 -5.26
C VAL A 122 -9.40 -17.77 -6.10
N LEU A 123 -9.96 -17.29 -7.20
CA LEU A 123 -9.35 -16.21 -7.96
C LEU A 123 -9.17 -14.98 -7.05
N PRO A 124 -7.98 -14.33 -7.10
CA PRO A 124 -7.65 -13.25 -6.19
C PRO A 124 -8.56 -12.04 -6.40
N GLY A 125 -9.13 -11.52 -5.32
CA GLY A 125 -9.95 -10.32 -5.29
C GLY A 125 -9.14 -9.03 -5.25
N GLY A 126 -9.70 -7.98 -4.68
CA GLY A 126 -9.02 -6.70 -4.42
C GLY A 126 -9.68 -5.49 -5.05
N CYS A 127 -8.91 -4.43 -5.29
CA CYS A 127 -9.39 -3.11 -5.71
C CYS A 127 -9.92 -3.10 -7.15
N ARG A 128 -11.02 -2.37 -7.40
CA ARG A 128 -11.67 -2.27 -8.73
C ARG A 128 -11.04 -1.18 -9.61
N ILE A 129 -9.72 -1.18 -9.75
CA ILE A 129 -8.96 -0.18 -10.51
C ILE A 129 -8.73 -0.54 -11.98
N GLY A 130 -9.21 -1.70 -12.43
CA GLY A 130 -9.07 -2.20 -13.79
C GLY A 130 -8.95 -3.72 -13.84
N ALA A 131 -8.83 -4.27 -15.05
CA ALA A 131 -8.52 -5.67 -15.27
C ALA A 131 -7.12 -5.97 -14.72
N ARG A 132 -7.02 -7.01 -13.92
CA ARG A 132 -5.75 -7.45 -13.33
C ARG A 132 -5.59 -8.95 -13.54
N PRO A 133 -5.36 -9.38 -14.79
CA PRO A 133 -5.25 -10.79 -15.12
C PRO A 133 -4.07 -11.43 -14.37
N ILE A 134 -4.12 -12.75 -14.21
CA ILE A 134 -3.05 -13.56 -13.61
C ILE A 134 -2.31 -14.41 -14.64
N ASP A 135 -2.52 -14.13 -15.90
CA ASP A 135 -1.97 -14.85 -17.05
C ASP A 135 -0.44 -14.92 -17.02
N LEU A 136 0.24 -13.80 -16.76
CA LEU A 136 1.71 -13.77 -16.65
C LEU A 136 2.22 -14.63 -15.48
N HIS A 137 1.50 -14.67 -14.35
CA HIS A 137 1.83 -15.57 -13.24
C HIS A 137 1.73 -17.03 -13.68
N LEU A 138 0.62 -17.42 -14.32
CA LEU A 138 0.35 -18.79 -14.74
C LEU A 138 1.27 -19.24 -15.86
N GLN A 139 1.56 -18.37 -16.85
CA GLN A 139 2.48 -18.64 -17.95
C GLN A 139 3.90 -18.91 -17.43
N GLY A 140 4.39 -18.08 -16.52
CA GLY A 140 5.72 -18.29 -15.93
C GLY A 140 5.78 -19.56 -15.07
N LEU A 141 4.77 -19.81 -14.24
CA LEU A 141 4.69 -21.05 -13.44
C LEU A 141 4.58 -22.30 -14.36
N ALA A 142 3.87 -22.23 -15.49
CA ALA A 142 3.80 -23.35 -16.42
C ALA A 142 5.18 -23.70 -17.01
N GLN A 143 6.01 -22.70 -17.32
CA GLN A 143 7.38 -22.92 -17.77
C GLN A 143 8.26 -23.59 -16.70
N MET A 144 7.91 -23.39 -15.41
CA MET A 144 8.56 -24.06 -14.26
C MET A 144 7.99 -25.44 -13.95
N GLY A 145 7.08 -25.98 -14.80
CA GLY A 145 6.50 -27.33 -14.68
C GLY A 145 5.16 -27.41 -13.94
N VAL A 146 4.53 -26.28 -13.63
CA VAL A 146 3.20 -26.22 -12.99
C VAL A 146 2.10 -26.48 -14.01
N ARG A 147 1.09 -27.26 -13.63
CA ARG A 147 -0.14 -27.51 -14.39
C ARG A 147 -1.34 -26.92 -13.68
N GLN A 148 -2.20 -26.27 -14.42
CA GLN A 148 -3.52 -25.90 -13.95
C GLN A 148 -4.47 -27.08 -14.11
N LEU A 149 -5.16 -27.45 -13.06
CA LEU A 149 -6.17 -28.51 -13.07
C LEU A 149 -7.58 -27.94 -13.28
N PRO A 150 -8.51 -28.74 -13.84
CA PRO A 150 -9.92 -28.35 -13.90
C PRO A 150 -10.45 -28.01 -12.50
N ALA A 151 -11.20 -26.92 -12.40
CA ALA A 151 -11.78 -26.44 -11.14
C ALA A 151 -13.13 -25.77 -11.40
N ALA A 152 -13.95 -25.58 -10.36
CA ALA A 152 -15.20 -24.84 -10.46
C ALA A 152 -14.96 -23.37 -10.86
N PRO A 153 -15.95 -22.69 -11.44
CA PRO A 153 -15.83 -21.26 -11.77
C PRO A 153 -15.40 -20.43 -10.55
N GLY A 154 -14.42 -19.55 -10.74
CA GLY A 154 -13.85 -18.72 -9.67
C GLY A 154 -12.82 -19.43 -8.79
N GLN A 155 -12.52 -20.69 -9.01
CA GLN A 155 -11.45 -21.43 -8.34
C GLN A 155 -10.22 -21.58 -9.21
N LEU A 156 -9.06 -21.71 -8.57
CA LEU A 156 -7.77 -21.96 -9.18
C LEU A 156 -7.10 -23.13 -8.46
N VAL A 157 -6.80 -24.21 -9.20
CA VAL A 157 -6.06 -25.37 -8.68
C VAL A 157 -4.81 -25.54 -9.51
N LEU A 158 -3.63 -25.48 -8.84
CA LEU A 158 -2.34 -25.64 -9.48
C LEU A 158 -1.62 -26.86 -8.90
N TYR A 159 -0.84 -27.54 -9.73
CA TYR A 159 -0.13 -28.77 -9.38
C TYR A 159 1.24 -28.83 -10.05
N ALA A 160 2.26 -29.18 -9.28
CA ALA A 160 3.65 -29.37 -9.73
C ALA A 160 4.08 -30.82 -9.52
N PRO A 161 3.76 -31.74 -10.44
CA PRO A 161 3.93 -33.20 -10.25
C PRO A 161 5.38 -33.64 -10.04
N ALA A 162 6.34 -32.91 -10.59
CA ALA A 162 7.77 -33.19 -10.47
C ALA A 162 8.52 -32.12 -9.65
N GLY A 163 7.79 -31.33 -8.85
CA GLY A 163 8.33 -30.14 -8.21
C GLY A 163 8.58 -29.00 -9.19
N LEU A 164 9.07 -27.87 -8.69
CA LEU A 164 9.40 -26.71 -9.51
C LEU A 164 10.81 -26.84 -10.09
N ARG A 165 10.96 -26.49 -11.37
CA ARG A 165 12.24 -26.49 -12.09
C ARG A 165 12.57 -25.08 -12.57
N GLY A 166 13.85 -24.75 -12.55
CA GLY A 166 14.36 -23.52 -13.12
C GLY A 166 14.06 -23.43 -14.61
N ALA A 167 13.79 -22.22 -15.08
CA ALA A 167 13.43 -21.92 -16.48
C ALA A 167 13.95 -20.55 -16.88
N GLU A 168 14.07 -20.31 -18.18
CA GLU A 168 14.27 -18.98 -18.73
C GLU A 168 12.90 -18.41 -19.15
N ILE A 169 12.49 -17.30 -18.51
CA ILE A 169 11.14 -16.75 -18.60
C ILE A 169 11.22 -15.31 -19.06
N CYS A 170 10.50 -14.96 -20.14
CA CYS A 170 10.37 -13.60 -20.64
C CYS A 170 8.97 -13.07 -20.30
N LEU A 171 8.89 -12.03 -19.47
CA LEU A 171 7.65 -11.33 -19.19
C LEU A 171 7.36 -10.29 -20.26
N ALA A 172 6.19 -10.37 -20.88
CA ALA A 172 5.75 -9.43 -21.92
C ALA A 172 5.51 -8.00 -21.36
N PHE A 173 5.33 -7.89 -20.05
CA PHE A 173 5.15 -6.64 -19.32
C PHE A 173 5.82 -6.76 -17.94
N PRO A 174 6.48 -5.71 -17.41
CA PRO A 174 7.13 -5.74 -16.10
C PRO A 174 6.09 -5.75 -14.97
N SER A 175 5.39 -6.86 -14.84
CA SER A 175 4.36 -7.07 -13.80
C SER A 175 5.02 -7.35 -12.45
N VAL A 176 4.77 -6.48 -11.47
CA VAL A 176 5.24 -6.64 -10.08
C VAL A 176 4.80 -7.99 -9.52
N GLY A 177 3.50 -8.28 -9.54
CA GLY A 177 2.97 -9.51 -8.97
C GLY A 177 3.48 -10.78 -9.67
N ALA A 178 3.63 -10.78 -11.00
CA ALA A 178 4.21 -11.92 -11.72
C ALA A 178 5.69 -12.10 -11.35
N THR A 179 6.47 -11.02 -11.30
CA THR A 179 7.88 -11.06 -10.88
C THR A 179 8.01 -11.62 -9.45
N GLU A 180 7.20 -11.15 -8.50
CA GLU A 180 7.17 -11.66 -7.12
C GLU A 180 6.84 -13.16 -7.07
N THR A 181 5.77 -13.57 -7.78
CA THR A 181 5.36 -15.00 -7.84
C THR A 181 6.48 -15.88 -8.37
N LEU A 182 7.15 -15.44 -9.44
CA LEU A 182 8.21 -16.23 -10.07
C LEU A 182 9.50 -16.23 -9.24
N LEU A 183 9.83 -15.15 -8.54
CA LEU A 183 10.93 -15.14 -7.56
C LEU A 183 10.67 -16.13 -6.42
N LEU A 184 9.46 -16.14 -5.88
CA LEU A 184 9.05 -17.08 -4.82
C LEU A 184 9.12 -18.54 -5.30
N ALA A 185 8.67 -18.80 -6.53
CA ALA A 185 8.75 -20.14 -7.13
C ALA A 185 10.21 -20.57 -7.37
N ALA A 186 11.02 -19.66 -7.91
CA ALA A 186 12.41 -19.90 -8.28
C ALA A 186 13.33 -20.11 -7.07
N ALA A 187 13.01 -19.45 -5.93
CA ALA A 187 13.86 -19.48 -4.74
C ALA A 187 14.21 -20.89 -4.24
N THR A 188 13.32 -21.88 -4.48
CA THR A 188 13.52 -23.27 -4.10
C THR A 188 13.37 -24.26 -5.26
N ALA A 189 13.26 -23.79 -6.51
CA ALA A 189 13.19 -24.65 -7.71
C ALA A 189 14.50 -25.39 -7.96
N GLN A 190 14.43 -26.53 -8.64
CA GLN A 190 15.64 -27.26 -9.06
C GLN A 190 16.32 -26.52 -10.22
N GLY A 191 17.58 -26.13 -10.04
CA GLY A 191 18.37 -25.46 -11.06
C GLY A 191 18.34 -23.94 -10.96
N GLN A 192 18.49 -23.27 -12.09
CA GLN A 192 18.54 -21.81 -12.23
C GLN A 192 17.34 -21.31 -12.99
N THR A 193 16.76 -20.21 -12.53
CA THR A 193 15.74 -19.43 -13.24
C THR A 193 16.33 -18.10 -13.68
N VAL A 194 16.03 -17.68 -14.92
CA VAL A 194 16.34 -16.33 -15.42
C VAL A 194 15.02 -15.67 -15.83
N LEU A 195 14.75 -14.51 -15.23
CA LEU A 195 13.57 -13.71 -15.55
C LEU A 195 14.03 -12.49 -16.37
N HIS A 196 13.52 -12.36 -17.59
CA HIS A 196 13.68 -11.20 -18.45
C HIS A 196 12.40 -10.36 -18.42
N GLY A 197 12.54 -9.04 -18.57
CA GLY A 197 11.41 -8.11 -18.47
C GLY A 197 10.82 -8.01 -17.04
N ALA A 198 11.62 -8.30 -16.02
CA ALA A 198 11.23 -8.24 -14.64
C ALA A 198 10.87 -6.81 -14.20
N ALA A 199 9.96 -6.69 -13.26
CA ALA A 199 9.65 -5.44 -12.58
C ALA A 199 10.86 -4.95 -11.76
N LYS A 200 11.06 -3.62 -11.70
CA LYS A 200 12.23 -2.97 -11.08
C LYS A 200 11.89 -2.28 -9.77
N GLU A 201 10.66 -2.37 -9.33
CA GLU A 201 10.17 -1.72 -8.12
C GLU A 201 11.03 -2.06 -6.90
N PRO A 202 11.24 -1.12 -5.97
CA PRO A 202 12.02 -1.34 -4.75
C PRO A 202 11.57 -2.56 -3.95
N GLU A 203 10.28 -2.86 -4.00
CA GLU A 203 9.68 -4.01 -3.33
C GLU A 203 10.18 -5.35 -3.91
N ILE A 204 10.57 -5.39 -5.20
CA ILE A 204 11.21 -6.56 -5.83
C ILE A 204 12.64 -6.74 -5.30
N ALA A 205 13.39 -5.64 -5.20
CA ALA A 205 14.74 -5.66 -4.64
C ALA A 205 14.72 -6.09 -3.16
N ASP A 206 13.71 -5.65 -2.42
CA ASP A 206 13.49 -5.97 -1.02
C ASP A 206 13.15 -7.47 -0.83
N LEU A 207 12.27 -8.04 -1.66
CA LEU A 207 11.98 -9.48 -1.68
C LEU A 207 13.25 -10.30 -1.97
N ALA A 208 14.07 -9.87 -2.94
CA ALA A 208 15.35 -10.52 -3.26
C ALA A 208 16.32 -10.45 -2.07
N ALA A 209 16.42 -9.29 -1.43
CA ALA A 209 17.27 -9.11 -0.24
C ALA A 209 16.81 -10.01 0.92
N PHE A 210 15.50 -10.12 1.16
CA PHE A 210 14.92 -11.04 2.14
C PHE A 210 15.26 -12.50 1.83
N LEU A 211 15.04 -12.94 0.58
CA LEU A 211 15.36 -14.31 0.17
C LEU A 211 16.85 -14.60 0.36
N ASN A 212 17.73 -13.66 0.03
CA ASN A 212 19.17 -13.78 0.24
C ASN A 212 19.54 -13.80 1.73
N ALA A 213 18.89 -12.99 2.57
CA ALA A 213 19.07 -13.03 4.02
C ALA A 213 18.67 -14.39 4.62
N CYS A 214 17.71 -15.09 3.99
CA CYS A 214 17.32 -16.46 4.34
C CYS A 214 18.24 -17.54 3.74
N GLY A 215 19.35 -17.18 3.10
CA GLY A 215 20.31 -18.11 2.48
C GLY A 215 19.99 -18.47 1.03
N GLY A 216 19.09 -17.75 0.39
CA GLY A 216 18.79 -17.82 -1.05
C GLY A 216 19.94 -17.31 -1.93
N CYS A 217 19.71 -17.30 -3.23
CA CYS A 217 20.67 -16.79 -4.21
C CYS A 217 19.93 -16.10 -5.35
N VAL A 218 19.65 -14.80 -5.17
CA VAL A 218 18.96 -13.93 -6.12
C VAL A 218 19.88 -12.79 -6.50
N GLU A 219 20.08 -12.59 -7.80
CA GLU A 219 20.94 -11.55 -8.38
C GLU A 219 20.16 -10.73 -9.41
N GLY A 220 20.52 -9.47 -9.62
CA GLY A 220 19.94 -8.58 -10.63
C GLY A 220 18.57 -7.98 -10.28
N ALA A 221 18.07 -8.16 -9.07
CA ALA A 221 16.84 -7.49 -8.64
C ALA A 221 16.98 -5.95 -8.72
N GLY A 222 15.93 -5.26 -9.18
CA GLY A 222 15.97 -3.83 -9.52
C GLY A 222 16.44 -3.55 -10.96
N THR A 223 16.83 -4.58 -11.72
CA THR A 223 17.07 -4.51 -13.17
C THR A 223 15.98 -5.26 -13.93
N ASP A 224 16.03 -5.26 -15.26
CA ASP A 224 15.08 -6.01 -16.10
C ASP A 224 15.38 -7.51 -16.19
N THR A 225 16.51 -7.94 -15.66
CA THR A 225 16.92 -9.35 -15.70
C THR A 225 17.33 -9.82 -14.31
N ILE A 226 16.59 -10.80 -13.78
CA ILE A 226 16.83 -11.37 -12.46
C ILE A 226 17.23 -12.84 -12.62
N ARG A 227 18.29 -13.25 -11.93
CA ARG A 227 18.77 -14.65 -11.88
C ARG A 227 18.57 -15.20 -10.49
N VAL A 228 17.98 -16.39 -10.43
CA VAL A 228 17.73 -17.10 -9.16
C VAL A 228 18.30 -18.50 -9.27
N ARG A 229 19.22 -18.84 -8.36
CA ARG A 229 19.65 -20.23 -8.16
C ARG A 229 18.87 -20.81 -7.01
N GLY A 230 17.99 -21.77 -7.30
CA GLY A 230 17.14 -22.39 -6.30
C GLY A 230 17.93 -23.11 -5.22
N LYS A 231 17.45 -23.00 -3.98
CA LYS A 231 18.04 -23.65 -2.79
C LYS A 231 17.03 -24.63 -2.20
N ARG A 232 17.50 -25.80 -1.80
CA ARG A 232 16.62 -26.85 -1.24
C ARG A 232 15.88 -26.39 0.03
N CYS A 233 16.49 -25.50 0.81
CA CYS A 233 15.94 -24.99 2.06
C CYS A 233 16.42 -23.56 2.28
N LEU A 234 15.51 -22.70 2.75
CA LEU A 234 15.82 -21.36 3.23
C LEU A 234 15.72 -21.33 4.76
N ALA A 235 16.63 -20.63 5.41
CA ALA A 235 16.59 -20.40 6.85
C ALA A 235 15.56 -19.33 7.22
N GLY A 236 15.23 -19.20 8.52
CA GLY A 236 14.53 -18.01 9.01
C GLY A 236 15.49 -16.83 9.18
N CYS A 237 14.94 -15.62 9.22
CA CYS A 237 15.72 -14.41 9.47
C CYS A 237 14.90 -13.34 10.21
N THR A 238 15.59 -12.34 10.77
CA THR A 238 15.00 -11.07 11.17
C THR A 238 15.25 -10.07 10.06
N PHE A 239 14.21 -9.39 9.60
CA PHE A 239 14.29 -8.51 8.44
C PHE A 239 13.46 -7.25 8.65
N MET A 240 13.99 -6.11 8.23
CA MET A 240 13.28 -4.84 8.18
C MET A 240 12.94 -4.52 6.73
N PRO A 241 11.66 -4.58 6.35
CA PRO A 241 11.25 -4.27 4.98
C PRO A 241 11.51 -2.80 4.63
N VAL A 242 11.67 -2.51 3.34
CA VAL A 242 11.87 -1.15 2.83
C VAL A 242 10.69 -0.24 3.23
N ALA A 243 10.98 1.05 3.44
CA ALA A 243 9.97 2.05 3.78
C ALA A 243 8.93 2.24 2.65
N ASP A 244 7.69 2.55 3.02
CA ASP A 244 6.57 2.69 2.08
C ASP A 244 6.65 4.01 1.30
N ARG A 245 7.20 3.94 0.09
CA ARG A 245 7.27 5.07 -0.83
C ARG A 245 5.92 5.66 -1.21
N ILE A 246 4.82 4.89 -1.08
CA ILE A 246 3.48 5.39 -1.38
C ILE A 246 2.89 6.15 -0.19
N ILE A 247 3.18 5.72 1.04
CA ILE A 247 2.88 6.53 2.25
C ILE A 247 3.70 7.83 2.21
N ALA A 248 5.00 7.76 1.89
CA ALA A 248 5.83 8.95 1.72
C ALA A 248 5.24 9.88 0.64
N SER A 249 4.84 9.35 -0.51
CA SER A 249 4.16 10.10 -1.58
C SER A 249 2.85 10.73 -1.11
N THR A 250 2.07 10.02 -0.31
CA THR A 250 0.80 10.53 0.25
C THR A 250 1.03 11.74 1.15
N LEU A 251 1.98 11.64 2.07
CA LEU A 251 2.29 12.72 3.01
C LEU A 251 2.96 13.90 2.30
N ALA A 252 3.79 13.66 1.27
CA ALA A 252 4.33 14.70 0.41
C ALA A 252 3.22 15.48 -0.32
N CYS A 253 2.26 14.76 -0.92
CA CYS A 253 1.08 15.36 -1.54
C CYS A 253 0.19 16.09 -0.51
N ALA A 254 0.06 15.57 0.72
CA ALA A 254 -0.69 16.25 1.78
C ALA A 254 -0.06 17.60 2.14
N ALA A 255 1.27 17.66 2.32
CA ALA A 255 2.00 18.91 2.55
C ALA A 255 1.86 19.87 1.37
N ALA A 256 1.94 19.36 0.13
CA ALA A 256 1.75 20.17 -1.07
C ALA A 256 0.33 20.72 -1.19
N ALA A 257 -0.71 19.93 -0.90
CA ALA A 257 -2.11 20.35 -1.00
C ALA A 257 -2.51 21.31 0.13
N ALA A 258 -2.20 20.98 1.39
CA ALA A 258 -2.59 21.79 2.56
C ALA A 258 -1.65 22.99 2.81
N GLY A 259 -0.40 22.92 2.34
CA GLY A 259 0.66 23.87 2.67
C GLY A 259 1.39 23.53 3.97
N GLY A 260 2.42 24.33 4.28
CA GLY A 260 3.27 24.13 5.45
C GLY A 260 4.57 23.40 5.15
N ARG A 261 5.14 22.67 6.12
CA ARG A 261 6.39 21.90 6.00
C ARG A 261 6.28 20.55 6.69
N VAL A 262 6.52 19.48 5.96
CA VAL A 262 6.52 18.11 6.50
C VAL A 262 7.83 17.43 6.15
N GLU A 263 8.47 16.84 7.14
CA GLU A 263 9.66 16.00 7.00
C GLU A 263 9.26 14.52 7.05
N LEU A 264 9.68 13.77 6.04
CA LEU A 264 9.46 12.34 5.87
C LEU A 264 10.79 11.64 6.14
N ALA A 265 10.90 10.97 7.27
CA ALA A 265 12.12 10.28 7.68
C ALA A 265 12.01 8.77 7.50
N GLY A 266 13.16 8.10 7.38
CA GLY A 266 13.25 6.66 7.19
C GLY A 266 12.93 6.18 5.77
N CYS A 267 12.67 7.09 4.81
CA CYS A 267 12.37 6.76 3.42
C CYS A 267 13.27 7.55 2.46
N ALA A 268 14.15 6.86 1.76
CA ALA A 268 15.06 7.49 0.82
C ALA A 268 14.30 8.21 -0.31
N PRO A 269 14.59 9.50 -0.59
CA PRO A 269 13.88 10.28 -1.62
C PRO A 269 13.94 9.68 -3.02
N GLY A 270 14.99 8.93 -3.34
CA GLY A 270 15.13 8.22 -4.62
C GLY A 270 14.02 7.20 -4.90
N LEU A 271 13.35 6.68 -3.87
CA LEU A 271 12.26 5.70 -4.02
C LEU A 271 10.99 6.30 -4.65
N TYR A 272 10.82 7.62 -4.55
CA TYR A 272 9.65 8.36 -5.09
C TYR A 272 10.05 9.68 -5.77
N ALA A 273 11.27 9.74 -6.30
CA ALA A 273 11.86 10.91 -6.94
C ALA A 273 10.96 11.56 -8.01
N PRO A 274 10.33 10.84 -8.95
CA PRO A 274 9.48 11.46 -9.97
C PRO A 274 8.33 12.28 -9.38
N LEU A 275 7.74 11.86 -8.27
CA LEU A 275 6.72 12.66 -7.60
C LEU A 275 7.31 13.94 -7.01
N LEU A 276 8.46 13.84 -6.34
CA LEU A 276 9.11 15.00 -5.74
C LEU A 276 9.49 16.05 -6.80
N GLU A 277 9.99 15.62 -7.95
CA GLU A 277 10.33 16.49 -9.09
C GLU A 277 9.08 17.22 -9.64
N ILE A 278 7.95 16.51 -9.75
CA ILE A 278 6.68 17.14 -10.17
C ILE A 278 6.22 18.17 -9.12
N LEU A 279 6.31 17.86 -7.82
CA LEU A 279 5.93 18.81 -6.77
C LEU A 279 6.83 20.05 -6.78
N GLU A 280 8.12 19.92 -7.08
CA GLU A 280 9.04 21.06 -7.27
C GLU A 280 8.65 21.92 -8.48
N GLN A 281 8.34 21.29 -9.61
CA GLN A 281 7.83 21.99 -10.81
C GLN A 281 6.53 22.75 -10.53
N MET A 282 5.69 22.17 -9.67
CA MET A 282 4.45 22.81 -9.20
C MET A 282 4.68 23.96 -8.21
N GLY A 283 5.91 24.13 -7.69
CA GLY A 283 6.28 25.24 -6.81
C GLY A 283 6.46 24.88 -5.35
N CYS A 284 6.55 23.61 -5.01
CA CYS A 284 7.00 23.17 -3.69
C CYS A 284 8.53 23.28 -3.58
N THR A 285 9.03 23.47 -2.36
CA THR A 285 10.44 23.30 -2.03
C THR A 285 10.64 21.88 -1.48
N VAL A 286 11.61 21.14 -2.04
CA VAL A 286 11.95 19.78 -1.58
C VAL A 286 13.42 19.75 -1.17
N GLU A 287 13.66 19.52 0.11
CA GLU A 287 14.98 19.30 0.66
C GLU A 287 15.21 17.80 0.80
N ARG A 288 16.31 17.30 0.22
CA ARG A 288 16.61 15.85 0.21
C ARG A 288 17.81 15.56 1.10
N ALA A 289 17.68 14.56 1.97
CA ALA A 289 18.78 13.93 2.68
C ALA A 289 18.90 12.46 2.22
N ARG A 290 19.83 11.71 2.78
CA ARG A 290 20.04 10.30 2.40
C ARG A 290 18.76 9.44 2.57
N ASP A 291 18.15 9.54 3.75
CA ASP A 291 17.02 8.72 4.15
C ASP A 291 15.81 9.57 4.59
N ALA A 292 15.73 10.82 4.11
CA ALA A 292 14.66 11.74 4.45
C ALA A 292 14.43 12.77 3.34
N ALA A 293 13.20 13.29 3.25
CA ALA A 293 12.90 14.48 2.47
C ALA A 293 11.99 15.42 3.27
N ALA A 294 12.18 16.73 3.14
CA ALA A 294 11.23 17.70 3.64
C ALA A 294 10.55 18.44 2.49
N ILE A 295 9.23 18.45 2.51
CA ILE A 295 8.40 19.10 1.51
C ILE A 295 7.76 20.32 2.13
N SER A 296 7.95 21.48 1.49
CA SER A 296 7.40 22.75 1.96
C SER A 296 6.61 23.45 0.85
N ARG A 297 5.45 24.01 1.21
CA ARG A 297 4.67 24.89 0.33
C ARG A 297 4.14 26.08 1.11
N PHE A 298 4.55 27.27 0.71
CA PHE A 298 4.09 28.54 1.29
C PHE A 298 3.44 29.47 0.25
N GLY A 299 3.60 29.19 -1.03
CA GLY A 299 3.05 29.94 -2.15
C GLY A 299 1.93 29.21 -2.90
N ALA A 300 1.50 29.82 -3.99
CA ALA A 300 0.56 29.21 -4.94
C ALA A 300 1.21 28.10 -5.73
N LEU A 301 0.46 27.03 -6.01
CA LEU A 301 0.89 25.94 -6.88
C LEU A 301 0.66 26.33 -8.35
N ARG A 302 1.60 25.93 -9.20
CA ARG A 302 1.47 25.98 -10.66
C ARG A 302 0.86 24.71 -11.20
N GLY A 303 0.21 24.76 -12.36
CA GLY A 303 -0.25 23.56 -13.06
C GLY A 303 0.89 22.59 -13.34
N ALA A 304 0.62 21.31 -13.24
CA ALA A 304 1.62 20.26 -13.49
C ALA A 304 1.84 20.00 -14.99
N GLY A 305 1.03 20.61 -15.88
CA GLY A 305 1.09 20.29 -17.30
C GLY A 305 0.67 18.84 -17.59
N ASN A 306 1.36 18.19 -18.52
CA ASN A 306 1.08 16.81 -18.92
C ASN A 306 1.94 15.83 -18.12
N VAL A 307 1.33 15.03 -17.28
CA VAL A 307 1.96 14.00 -16.43
C VAL A 307 1.41 12.63 -16.82
N HIS A 308 2.24 11.59 -16.75
CA HIS A 308 1.79 10.22 -16.94
C HIS A 308 2.49 9.27 -15.96
N THR A 309 1.78 8.21 -15.59
CA THR A 309 2.35 7.11 -14.80
C THR A 309 3.15 6.17 -15.69
N ALA A 310 4.12 5.49 -15.08
CA ALA A 310 4.91 4.44 -15.73
C ALA A 310 5.41 3.42 -14.69
N PRO A 311 5.81 2.21 -15.11
CA PRO A 311 6.58 1.30 -14.27
C PRO A 311 7.81 1.98 -13.68
N TYR A 312 8.24 1.52 -12.53
CA TYR A 312 9.43 2.07 -11.85
C TYR A 312 10.68 2.06 -12.77
N PRO A 313 11.49 3.13 -12.82
CA PRO A 313 11.51 4.28 -11.90
C PRO A 313 10.59 5.45 -12.27
N GLY A 314 9.60 5.27 -13.14
CA GLY A 314 8.61 6.30 -13.45
C GLY A 314 7.66 6.61 -12.30
N LEU A 315 6.74 7.57 -12.52
CA LEU A 315 5.72 7.92 -11.54
C LEU A 315 4.81 6.72 -11.26
N ALA A 316 4.77 6.28 -10.01
CA ALA A 316 3.94 5.15 -9.60
C ALA A 316 2.44 5.45 -9.82
N THR A 317 1.71 4.50 -10.42
CA THR A 317 0.26 4.59 -10.58
C THR A 317 -0.48 4.79 -9.25
N ASP A 318 0.05 4.28 -8.14
CA ASP A 318 -0.50 4.49 -6.79
C ASP A 318 -0.39 5.95 -6.32
N ALA A 319 0.57 6.72 -6.82
CA ALA A 319 0.71 8.14 -6.53
C ALA A 319 -0.19 9.04 -7.37
N ALA A 320 -0.74 8.55 -8.50
CA ALA A 320 -1.54 9.36 -9.41
C ALA A 320 -2.78 10.02 -8.76
N PRO A 321 -3.66 9.31 -8.01
CA PRO A 321 -4.78 9.96 -7.34
C PRO A 321 -4.34 10.98 -6.28
N LEU A 322 -3.20 10.75 -5.62
CA LEU A 322 -2.65 11.65 -4.60
C LEU A 322 -2.15 12.95 -5.23
N LEU A 323 -1.42 12.85 -6.33
CA LEU A 323 -0.97 13.99 -7.11
C LEU A 323 -2.17 14.76 -7.71
N ALA A 324 -3.21 14.04 -8.18
CA ALA A 324 -4.44 14.66 -8.65
C ALA A 324 -5.06 15.56 -7.57
N ALA A 325 -5.08 15.14 -6.30
CA ALA A 325 -5.57 15.98 -5.21
C ALA A 325 -4.76 17.29 -5.03
N VAL A 326 -3.45 17.27 -5.31
CA VAL A 326 -2.59 18.48 -5.31
C VAL A 326 -2.94 19.39 -6.49
N MET A 327 -3.13 18.81 -7.69
CA MET A 327 -3.46 19.53 -8.91
C MET A 327 -4.76 20.38 -8.78
N LEU A 328 -5.70 19.96 -7.92
CA LEU A 328 -6.95 20.71 -7.69
C LEU A 328 -6.72 22.15 -7.16
N TYR A 329 -5.56 22.39 -6.54
CA TYR A 329 -5.18 23.68 -5.92
C TYR A 329 -4.18 24.47 -6.75
N ALA A 330 -3.85 23.97 -7.94
CA ALA A 330 -2.87 24.60 -8.82
C ALA A 330 -3.49 25.72 -9.68
N GLN A 331 -2.69 26.75 -9.96
CA GLN A 331 -2.99 27.78 -10.95
C GLN A 331 -2.47 27.31 -12.32
N GLY A 332 -3.37 26.96 -13.21
CA GLY A 332 -3.05 26.42 -14.53
C GLY A 332 -3.60 25.00 -14.72
N GLU A 333 -3.68 24.60 -15.97
CA GLU A 333 -4.21 23.30 -16.36
C GLU A 333 -3.23 22.17 -16.00
N SER A 334 -3.79 21.02 -15.67
CA SER A 334 -3.04 19.79 -15.46
C SER A 334 -3.75 18.62 -16.13
N CYS A 335 -2.96 17.72 -16.71
CA CYS A 335 -3.44 16.50 -17.34
C CYS A 335 -2.64 15.32 -16.77
N LEU A 336 -3.33 14.35 -16.20
CA LEU A 336 -2.71 13.17 -15.58
C LEU A 336 -3.24 11.89 -16.21
N GLN A 337 -2.39 11.20 -16.98
CA GLN A 337 -2.71 9.95 -17.64
C GLN A 337 -2.20 8.75 -16.84
N ASP A 338 -3.09 7.81 -16.50
CA ASP A 338 -2.62 6.51 -15.99
C ASP A 338 -2.40 5.53 -17.14
N ARG A 339 -1.13 5.09 -17.30
CA ARG A 339 -0.75 4.13 -18.34
C ARG A 339 -0.74 2.69 -17.88
N VAL A 340 -1.05 2.45 -16.60
CA VAL A 340 -1.00 1.13 -15.97
C VAL A 340 -2.40 0.54 -15.79
N PHE A 341 -3.34 1.33 -15.24
CA PHE A 341 -4.70 0.84 -14.96
C PHE A 341 -5.78 1.69 -15.64
N GLU A 342 -6.91 1.04 -15.94
CA GLU A 342 -8.01 1.64 -16.70
C GLU A 342 -8.87 2.58 -15.86
N ASN A 343 -9.08 2.26 -14.57
CA ASN A 343 -10.04 2.96 -13.71
C ASN A 343 -9.36 3.55 -12.46
N ARG A 344 -8.25 4.29 -12.66
CA ARG A 344 -7.47 4.85 -11.54
C ARG A 344 -8.12 6.10 -10.94
N PHE A 345 -8.93 6.83 -11.69
CA PHE A 345 -9.48 8.12 -11.30
C PHE A 345 -10.96 8.07 -10.87
N ALA A 346 -11.41 6.96 -10.28
CA ALA A 346 -12.75 6.86 -9.67
C ALA A 346 -13.00 7.93 -8.58
N CYS A 347 -11.96 8.52 -8.01
CA CYS A 347 -12.05 9.65 -7.06
C CYS A 347 -12.48 10.98 -7.70
N ALA A 348 -12.52 11.10 -9.03
CA ALA A 348 -12.87 12.33 -9.71
C ALA A 348 -14.30 12.81 -9.37
N GLU A 349 -15.25 11.89 -9.14
CA GLU A 349 -16.59 12.24 -8.67
C GLU A 349 -16.55 12.97 -7.33
N GLY A 350 -15.71 12.50 -6.39
CA GLY A 350 -15.52 13.16 -5.11
C GLY A 350 -14.81 14.52 -5.24
N PHE A 351 -13.89 14.68 -6.19
CA PHE A 351 -13.26 15.96 -6.49
C PHE A 351 -14.27 16.95 -7.05
N ALA A 352 -15.14 16.52 -7.96
CA ALA A 352 -16.25 17.34 -8.47
C ALA A 352 -17.23 17.74 -7.36
N ALA A 353 -17.53 16.83 -6.42
CA ALA A 353 -18.39 17.13 -5.27
C ALA A 353 -17.78 18.21 -4.33
N LEU A 354 -16.45 18.31 -4.24
CA LEU A 354 -15.75 19.39 -3.55
C LEU A 354 -15.82 20.73 -4.34
N GLY A 355 -16.26 20.72 -5.60
CA GLY A 355 -16.33 21.89 -6.48
C GLY A 355 -15.14 22.04 -7.43
N ALA A 356 -14.34 20.98 -7.63
CA ALA A 356 -13.25 20.98 -8.58
C ALA A 356 -13.76 20.89 -10.02
N ASN A 357 -13.11 21.59 -10.94
CA ASN A 357 -13.36 21.46 -12.38
C ASN A 357 -12.48 20.32 -12.94
N VAL A 358 -13.04 19.12 -12.94
CA VAL A 358 -12.34 17.90 -13.35
C VAL A 358 -13.16 17.12 -14.37
N ARG A 359 -12.48 16.49 -15.31
CA ARG A 359 -13.06 15.58 -16.31
C ARG A 359 -12.16 14.37 -16.49
N VAL A 360 -12.75 13.18 -16.50
CA VAL A 360 -12.05 11.95 -16.88
C VAL A 360 -12.46 11.57 -18.30
N ALA A 361 -11.49 11.31 -19.15
CA ALA A 361 -11.70 10.73 -20.46
C ALA A 361 -10.69 9.58 -20.64
N GLU A 362 -11.20 8.41 -20.94
CA GLU A 362 -10.41 7.17 -20.98
C GLU A 362 -9.61 6.96 -19.69
N ARG A 363 -8.27 6.97 -19.78
CA ARG A 363 -7.35 6.81 -18.66
C ARG A 363 -6.75 8.15 -18.19
N THR A 364 -7.34 9.27 -18.55
CA THR A 364 -6.79 10.61 -18.32
C THR A 364 -7.72 11.45 -17.49
N LEU A 365 -7.20 12.01 -16.41
CA LEU A 365 -7.85 13.05 -15.61
C LEU A 365 -7.36 14.42 -16.09
N TYR A 366 -8.27 15.28 -16.46
CA TYR A 366 -8.05 16.68 -16.77
C TYR A 366 -8.49 17.53 -15.58
N VAL A 367 -7.64 18.42 -15.13
CA VAL A 367 -7.90 19.36 -14.04
C VAL A 367 -7.73 20.77 -14.57
N GLN A 368 -8.81 21.56 -14.53
CA GLN A 368 -8.79 22.97 -14.92
C GLN A 368 -8.76 23.87 -13.68
N PRO A 369 -8.03 24.99 -13.74
CA PRO A 369 -8.01 25.94 -12.64
C PRO A 369 -9.37 26.59 -12.46
N GLY A 370 -9.66 27.05 -11.26
CA GLY A 370 -10.88 27.78 -10.93
C GLY A 370 -11.78 27.00 -9.98
N GLY A 371 -12.62 27.75 -9.31
CA GLY A 371 -13.50 27.22 -8.27
C GLY A 371 -12.88 27.33 -6.86
N THR A 372 -13.75 27.54 -5.89
CA THR A 372 -13.38 27.46 -4.48
C THR A 372 -13.82 26.10 -3.98
N LEU A 373 -12.85 25.23 -3.69
CA LEU A 373 -13.14 23.93 -3.14
C LEU A 373 -13.71 24.04 -1.73
N ARG A 374 -14.83 23.38 -1.50
CA ARG A 374 -15.60 23.43 -0.25
C ARG A 374 -15.83 22.02 0.29
N GLY A 375 -15.97 21.93 1.61
CA GLY A 375 -16.30 20.69 2.26
C GLY A 375 -17.56 20.04 1.71
N ALA A 376 -17.54 18.71 1.55
CA ALA A 376 -18.61 17.93 0.96
C ALA A 376 -18.75 16.55 1.64
N LYS A 377 -19.84 15.86 1.32
CA LYS A 377 -19.99 14.44 1.63
C LYS A 377 -19.31 13.63 0.54
N LEU A 378 -18.32 12.81 0.94
CA LEU A 378 -17.45 12.03 0.06
C LEU A 378 -17.56 10.55 0.38
N THR A 379 -17.30 9.70 -0.60
CA THR A 379 -17.20 8.25 -0.42
C THR A 379 -15.92 7.76 -1.08
N ALA A 380 -15.10 7.04 -0.33
CA ALA A 380 -13.88 6.43 -0.85
C ALA A 380 -14.23 5.35 -1.88
N PRO A 381 -13.82 5.48 -3.15
CA PRO A 381 -14.12 4.47 -4.17
C PRO A 381 -13.19 3.25 -4.05
N ASP A 382 -11.99 3.49 -3.58
CA ASP A 382 -10.91 2.52 -3.40
C ASP A 382 -9.86 3.06 -2.41
N LEU A 383 -8.79 2.28 -2.19
CA LEU A 383 -7.70 2.61 -1.26
C LEU A 383 -7.04 3.97 -1.56
N ARG A 384 -6.58 4.19 -2.78
CA ARG A 384 -5.81 5.40 -3.15
C ARG A 384 -6.71 6.58 -3.46
N GLY A 385 -7.88 6.31 -4.06
CA GLY A 385 -8.91 7.31 -4.26
C GLY A 385 -9.44 7.89 -2.95
N GLY A 386 -9.66 7.03 -1.94
CA GLY A 386 -10.07 7.47 -0.61
C GLY A 386 -9.00 8.35 0.07
N ALA A 387 -7.72 7.97 0.00
CA ALA A 387 -6.63 8.80 0.49
C ALA A 387 -6.58 10.15 -0.25
N ALA A 388 -6.71 10.16 -1.58
CA ALA A 388 -6.73 11.37 -2.39
C ALA A 388 -7.89 12.32 -2.01
N LEU A 389 -9.08 11.78 -1.75
CA LEU A 389 -10.22 12.56 -1.26
C LEU A 389 -9.97 13.17 0.12
N ALA A 390 -9.29 12.43 1.02
CA ALA A 390 -8.88 12.97 2.31
C ALA A 390 -7.90 14.14 2.13
N LEU A 391 -6.90 14.00 1.26
CA LEU A 391 -5.93 15.07 0.96
C LEU A 391 -6.63 16.30 0.35
N ALA A 392 -7.53 16.10 -0.58
CA ALA A 392 -8.30 17.19 -1.16
C ALA A 392 -9.15 17.91 -0.10
N ALA A 393 -9.77 17.17 0.83
CA ALA A 393 -10.56 17.75 1.91
C ALA A 393 -9.71 18.57 2.91
N LEU A 394 -8.42 18.23 3.15
CA LEU A 394 -7.53 18.97 4.04
C LEU A 394 -7.30 20.43 3.62
N ALA A 395 -7.37 20.72 2.32
CA ALA A 395 -7.14 22.06 1.80
C ALA A 395 -8.44 22.76 1.37
N ALA A 396 -9.60 22.07 1.36
CA ALA A 396 -10.89 22.63 1.04
C ALA A 396 -11.41 23.53 2.18
N ARG A 397 -12.25 24.52 1.86
CA ARG A 397 -12.88 25.38 2.88
C ARG A 397 -14.05 24.66 3.56
N GLY A 398 -14.06 24.67 4.89
CA GLY A 398 -15.10 24.04 5.69
C GLY A 398 -14.82 22.57 5.99
N SER A 399 -15.86 21.79 6.31
CA SER A 399 -15.71 20.40 6.75
C SER A 399 -16.26 19.41 5.73
N SER A 400 -15.56 18.33 5.51
CA SER A 400 -15.98 17.20 4.69
C SER A 400 -16.25 15.98 5.55
N ARG A 401 -17.17 15.11 5.09
CA ARG A 401 -17.41 13.77 5.67
C ARG A 401 -16.98 12.74 4.62
N LEU A 402 -16.01 11.89 4.95
CA LEU A 402 -15.52 10.83 4.08
C LEU A 402 -15.94 9.46 4.63
N GLY A 403 -16.86 8.79 3.94
CA GLY A 403 -17.23 7.40 4.17
C GLY A 403 -16.39 6.42 3.36
N GLY A 404 -16.55 5.09 3.60
CA GLY A 404 -15.78 4.05 2.92
C GLY A 404 -14.32 3.97 3.40
N VAL A 405 -14.06 4.39 4.63
CA VAL A 405 -12.70 4.47 5.22
C VAL A 405 -12.05 3.08 5.33
N GLU A 406 -12.83 2.02 5.37
CA GLU A 406 -12.34 0.63 5.35
C GLU A 406 -11.47 0.33 4.13
N PHE A 407 -11.75 0.93 2.96
CA PHE A 407 -10.89 0.81 1.79
C PHE A 407 -9.52 1.46 2.02
N VAL A 408 -9.48 2.62 2.69
CA VAL A 408 -8.23 3.33 3.00
C VAL A 408 -7.37 2.51 3.97
N ARG A 409 -7.98 1.89 4.99
CA ARG A 409 -7.29 1.08 6.01
C ARG A 409 -6.62 -0.18 5.48
N ARG A 410 -6.92 -0.59 4.26
CA ARG A 410 -6.19 -1.69 3.60
C ARG A 410 -4.72 -1.36 3.32
N GLY A 411 -4.36 -0.09 3.22
CA GLY A 411 -3.00 0.33 2.92
C GLY A 411 -2.47 1.47 3.79
N TYR A 412 -3.30 2.02 4.68
CA TYR A 412 -2.91 3.03 5.65
C TYR A 412 -3.46 2.62 7.02
N ALA A 413 -2.57 2.29 7.93
CA ALA A 413 -2.97 1.84 9.26
C ALA A 413 -3.70 2.94 10.03
N ASP A 414 -3.13 4.13 10.07
CA ASP A 414 -3.58 5.27 10.88
C ASP A 414 -3.37 6.60 10.13
N LEU A 415 -3.81 6.72 8.86
CA LEU A 415 -3.61 7.94 8.07
C LEU A 415 -4.23 9.17 8.74
N ASP A 416 -5.40 9.01 9.35
CA ASP A 416 -6.07 10.05 10.12
C ASP A 416 -5.22 10.54 11.30
N ARG A 417 -4.60 9.62 12.04
CA ARG A 417 -3.70 9.95 13.17
C ARG A 417 -2.39 10.57 12.70
N LEU A 418 -1.82 10.08 11.60
CA LEU A 418 -0.61 10.66 11.01
C LEU A 418 -0.86 12.11 10.59
N LEU A 419 -1.96 12.36 9.88
CA LEU A 419 -2.36 13.71 9.45
C LEU A 419 -2.70 14.61 10.65
N ALA A 420 -3.43 14.10 11.65
CA ALA A 420 -3.72 14.84 12.89
C ALA A 420 -2.43 15.19 13.65
N GLY A 421 -1.45 14.29 13.72
CA GLY A 421 -0.13 14.54 14.30
C GLY A 421 0.66 15.64 13.58
N LEU A 422 0.39 15.87 12.30
CA LEU A 422 0.93 16.97 11.51
C LEU A 422 0.10 18.27 11.60
N GLY A 423 -0.96 18.31 12.42
CA GLY A 423 -1.80 19.49 12.64
C GLY A 423 -3.10 19.53 11.84
N ALA A 424 -3.42 18.50 11.05
CA ALA A 424 -4.71 18.40 10.38
C ALA A 424 -5.86 18.29 11.39
N GLN A 425 -6.99 18.87 11.06
CA GLN A 425 -8.25 18.65 11.78
C GLN A 425 -9.00 17.48 11.15
N ILE A 426 -8.68 16.27 11.58
CA ILE A 426 -9.29 15.04 11.12
C ILE A 426 -9.58 14.12 12.31
N TRP A 427 -10.78 13.54 12.36
CA TRP A 427 -11.15 12.56 13.37
C TRP A 427 -12.17 11.57 12.82
N GLN A 428 -12.31 10.44 13.48
CA GLN A 428 -13.30 9.43 13.14
C GLN A 428 -14.60 9.68 13.92
N GLU A 429 -15.73 9.76 13.22
CA GLU A 429 -17.05 9.77 13.81
C GLU A 429 -17.61 8.34 13.82
N ILE A 430 -17.75 7.77 15.00
CA ILE A 430 -18.34 6.44 15.15
C ILE A 430 -19.87 6.63 15.20
N PRO A 431 -20.65 5.96 14.34
CA PRO A 431 -22.12 6.02 14.41
C PRO A 431 -22.58 5.64 15.83
N ALA A 432 -23.43 6.44 16.42
CA ALA A 432 -24.06 6.06 17.68
C ALA A 432 -24.79 4.73 17.46
N ARG A 433 -24.49 3.71 18.27
CA ARG A 433 -25.26 2.45 18.27
C ARG A 433 -26.73 2.83 18.50
N SER A 434 -27.59 2.54 17.55
CA SER A 434 -29.03 2.70 17.67
C SER A 434 -29.49 1.90 18.89
N GLY A 435 -29.83 2.57 19.99
CA GLY A 435 -30.47 2.00 21.13
C GLY A 435 -29.70 2.00 22.45
N VAL A 436 -29.12 3.13 22.90
CA VAL A 436 -29.07 3.52 24.34
C VAL A 436 -28.69 5.00 24.39
N VAL A 437 -29.65 5.86 24.71
CA VAL A 437 -29.39 7.26 25.03
C VAL A 437 -28.74 7.30 26.40
N LYS A 438 -27.41 7.36 26.47
CA LYS A 438 -26.71 7.82 27.68
C LYS A 438 -26.54 9.32 27.56
N LYS A 439 -27.33 10.04 28.37
CA LYS A 439 -27.14 11.47 28.62
C LYS A 439 -25.71 11.68 29.12
N THR A 440 -24.93 12.46 28.40
CA THR A 440 -23.60 12.97 28.82
C THR A 440 -23.80 13.91 30.00
N PRO A 441 -23.04 13.82 31.11
CA PRO A 441 -23.09 14.82 32.19
C PRO A 441 -22.44 16.11 31.73
N THR A 442 -23.18 17.18 31.92
CA THR A 442 -22.82 18.58 31.74
C THR A 442 -21.50 18.97 32.44
N LYS A 443 -20.79 19.89 31.83
CA LYS A 443 -19.63 20.62 32.34
C LYS A 443 -19.67 20.88 33.85
N LYS A 444 -18.71 20.38 34.60
CA LYS A 444 -18.34 20.97 35.89
C LYS A 444 -17.17 21.92 35.66
N GLN A 445 -17.46 23.20 35.90
CA GLN A 445 -16.49 24.26 36.08
C GLN A 445 -15.55 23.88 37.23
N PHE A 446 -14.25 23.88 36.98
CA PHE A 446 -13.26 23.94 38.04
C PHE A 446 -13.04 25.40 38.42
N CYS A 447 -13.65 25.83 39.56
CA CYS A 447 -13.24 27.01 40.24
C CYS A 447 -11.96 26.73 41.05
N LEU A 448 -10.90 27.48 40.75
CA LEU A 448 -9.74 27.61 41.60
C LEU A 448 -10.14 28.25 42.92
N ALA A 449 -10.00 27.54 44.04
CA ALA A 449 -10.01 28.10 45.37
C ALA A 449 -8.56 28.33 45.81
N ILE A 450 -8.17 29.58 45.83
CA ILE A 450 -6.97 30.05 46.55
C ILE A 450 -7.37 30.19 48.02
N GLY A 451 -6.83 29.34 48.85
CA GLY A 451 -6.96 29.41 50.32
C GLY A 451 -5.64 29.82 50.91
N ALA A 452 -5.55 31.07 51.34
CA ALA A 452 -4.53 31.56 52.25
C ALA A 452 -4.84 31.10 53.68
N LYS A 453 -3.84 30.56 54.40
CA LYS A 453 -3.77 30.65 55.90
C LYS A 453 -2.32 30.63 56.35
N LYS A 454 -2.00 31.72 56.99
CA LYS A 454 -1.07 32.01 58.15
C LYS A 454 0.18 31.14 58.25
#